data_1814cfdfc83be84b307e3f2131acb53c
#
_entry.id   1814cfdfc83be84b307e3f2131acb53c
#
_cell.length_a   1.000
_cell.length_b   1.000
_cell.length_c   1.000
_cell.angle_alpha   90.00
_cell.angle_beta   90.00
_cell.angle_gamma   90.00
#
_symmetry.space_group_name_H-M   'P 1'
#
loop_
_entity.id
_entity.type
_entity.pdbx_description
1 polymer ?
#
loop_
_entity_poly.entity_id
_entity_poly.type
_entity_poly.pdbx_seq_one_letter_code
_entity_poly.pdbx_strand_id
1 'polypeptide(L)'
;MKKTLILILSGLFFVFNSCSNSPEKINIMTYNIRLDTEADGINMWDNRKEGVLSLIKEESVDILGIQEGLPSQIEYLSKELDGYSMIGEGRDGGNNGEYSAIYYRNKKMSLIQTETFWLSETPEMPSIGWDAAINRIVTLGIFKIKKSKKELIVYNTHFDHIGKIAREKSVGVILNHIKENDFQNRPLIVMGDFNLSPEDLPIELLSKELSDSFKLFPVKNPVGTFNGFDLDSKLLDRIDYIFTKNIKITNYKHLNKKLSSGLWPSDHLPILISMFL
;
A
#
# COMPACT_ATOMS: atom_id res chain seq x y z
N MET A 1 22.90 -81.15 -3.79
CA MET A 1 22.01 -80.13 -4.37
C MET A 1 21.86 -79.05 -3.33
N LYS A 2 22.58 -77.92 -3.48
CA LYS A 2 22.49 -76.77 -2.59
C LYS A 2 21.47 -75.75 -3.20
N LYS A 3 20.39 -75.45 -2.47
CA LYS A 3 19.41 -74.45 -2.87
C LYS A 3 19.89 -73.09 -2.38
N THR A 4 20.20 -72.15 -3.29
CA THR A 4 20.53 -70.79 -3.00
C THR A 4 19.22 -69.98 -2.87
N LEU A 5 19.00 -69.43 -1.69
CA LEU A 5 17.86 -68.52 -1.39
C LEU A 5 18.26 -67.08 -1.76
N ILE A 6 17.63 -66.55 -2.79
CA ILE A 6 17.82 -65.11 -3.16
C ILE A 6 16.81 -64.24 -2.37
N LEU A 7 17.32 -63.44 -1.44
CA LEU A 7 16.52 -62.47 -0.73
C LEU A 7 16.43 -61.18 -1.59
N ILE A 8 15.24 -60.87 -2.10
CA ILE A 8 14.97 -59.61 -2.79
C ILE A 8 14.61 -58.58 -1.72
N LEU A 9 15.53 -57.65 -1.44
CA LEU A 9 15.30 -56.50 -0.58
C LEU A 9 14.61 -55.40 -1.41
N SER A 10 13.29 -55.24 -1.29
CA SER A 10 12.55 -54.11 -1.87
C SER A 10 12.77 -52.87 -1.02
N GLY A 11 13.69 -52.02 -1.46
CA GLY A 11 13.91 -50.68 -0.85
C GLY A 11 12.74 -49.77 -1.18
N LEU A 12 11.95 -49.42 -0.17
CA LEU A 12 10.96 -48.33 -0.25
C LEU A 12 11.68 -47.00 -0.27
N PHE A 13 11.81 -46.36 -1.43
CA PHE A 13 12.27 -44.97 -1.54
C PHE A 13 11.15 -44.03 -1.08
N PHE A 14 11.21 -43.54 0.15
CA PHE A 14 10.42 -42.40 0.59
C PHE A 14 11.00 -41.13 -0.07
N VAL A 15 10.36 -40.67 -1.13
CA VAL A 15 10.63 -39.34 -1.67
C VAL A 15 10.04 -38.31 -0.69
N PHE A 16 10.85 -37.80 0.21
CA PHE A 16 10.49 -36.62 0.98
C PHE A 16 10.44 -35.45 0.01
N ASN A 17 9.24 -35.07 -0.46
CA ASN A 17 9.00 -33.76 -1.06
C ASN A 17 9.23 -32.71 0.02
N SER A 18 10.48 -32.28 0.16
CA SER A 18 10.81 -31.07 0.91
C SER A 18 10.14 -29.91 0.17
N CYS A 19 8.93 -29.50 0.60
CA CYS A 19 8.40 -28.20 0.25
C CYS A 19 9.43 -27.16 0.70
N SER A 20 10.25 -26.67 -0.22
CA SER A 20 11.17 -25.59 0.07
C SER A 20 10.32 -24.37 0.46
N ASN A 21 10.26 -24.07 1.75
CA ASN A 21 9.66 -22.87 2.31
C ASN A 21 10.55 -21.63 1.97
N SER A 22 10.90 -21.47 0.68
CA SER A 22 11.54 -20.24 0.26
C SER A 22 10.57 -19.09 0.51
N PRO A 23 11.02 -18.02 1.15
CA PRO A 23 10.16 -16.87 1.44
C PRO A 23 9.57 -16.31 0.14
N GLU A 24 8.30 -15.93 0.17
CA GLU A 24 7.62 -15.37 -0.99
C GLU A 24 7.92 -13.89 -1.12
N LYS A 25 8.32 -13.47 -2.32
CA LYS A 25 8.47 -12.04 -2.63
C LYS A 25 7.09 -11.40 -2.76
N ILE A 26 6.88 -10.31 -2.01
CA ILE A 26 5.67 -9.50 -2.01
C ILE A 26 6.03 -8.10 -2.49
N ASN A 27 5.31 -7.62 -3.50
CA ASN A 27 5.42 -6.26 -4.05
C ASN A 27 4.27 -5.42 -3.50
N ILE A 28 4.60 -4.29 -2.88
CA ILE A 28 3.63 -3.40 -2.23
C ILE A 28 3.80 -2.00 -2.81
N MET A 29 2.69 -1.40 -3.20
CA MET A 29 2.64 -0.08 -3.81
C MET A 29 1.67 0.83 -3.04
N THR A 30 2.07 2.07 -2.80
CA THR A 30 1.14 3.18 -2.50
C THR A 30 1.06 4.10 -3.70
N TYR A 31 -0.14 4.54 -4.03
CA TYR A 31 -0.39 5.36 -5.20
C TYR A 31 -1.61 6.29 -5.01
N ASN A 32 -1.37 7.57 -4.82
CA ASN A 32 -2.42 8.57 -5.00
C ASN A 32 -2.73 8.64 -6.50
N ILE A 33 -3.94 8.20 -6.89
CA ILE A 33 -4.33 8.09 -8.30
C ILE A 33 -4.99 9.36 -8.84
N ARG A 34 -5.08 10.41 -8.02
CA ARG A 34 -5.82 11.64 -8.28
C ARG A 34 -7.30 11.40 -8.57
N LEU A 35 -8.15 12.08 -7.86
CA LEU A 35 -9.60 11.99 -8.06
C LEU A 35 -10.01 12.37 -9.50
N ASP A 36 -11.16 11.87 -9.92
CA ASP A 36 -11.75 12.23 -11.20
C ASP A 36 -12.46 13.58 -11.10
N THR A 37 -11.94 14.58 -11.81
CA THR A 37 -12.52 15.92 -11.87
C THR A 37 -12.31 16.56 -13.24
N GLU A 38 -13.34 17.21 -13.75
CA GLU A 38 -13.26 17.96 -15.01
C GLU A 38 -12.29 19.15 -14.93
N ALA A 39 -12.01 19.63 -13.73
CA ALA A 39 -11.05 20.72 -13.50
C ALA A 39 -9.62 20.37 -13.94
N ASP A 40 -9.25 19.08 -13.98
CA ASP A 40 -7.94 18.61 -14.42
C ASP A 40 -7.77 18.67 -15.97
N GLY A 41 -8.81 18.99 -16.73
CA GLY A 41 -8.74 19.18 -18.18
C GLY A 41 -8.13 18.00 -18.93
N ILE A 42 -6.97 18.20 -19.56
CA ILE A 42 -6.27 17.14 -20.30
C ILE A 42 -5.84 15.96 -19.38
N ASN A 43 -5.69 16.20 -18.08
CA ASN A 43 -5.30 15.20 -17.09
C ASN A 43 -6.48 14.55 -16.39
N MET A 44 -7.74 14.75 -16.88
CA MET A 44 -8.91 14.07 -16.32
C MET A 44 -8.76 12.54 -16.39
N TRP A 45 -9.46 11.84 -15.50
CA TRP A 45 -9.33 10.40 -15.30
C TRP A 45 -9.39 9.57 -16.57
N ASP A 46 -10.32 9.87 -17.47
CA ASP A 46 -10.49 9.12 -18.71
C ASP A 46 -9.25 9.12 -19.62
N ASN A 47 -8.43 10.15 -19.54
CA ASN A 47 -7.19 10.26 -20.35
C ASN A 47 -6.00 9.52 -19.70
N ARG A 48 -6.08 9.09 -18.44
CA ARG A 48 -4.95 8.52 -17.69
C ARG A 48 -5.23 7.17 -17.01
N LYS A 49 -6.49 6.74 -16.91
CA LYS A 49 -6.89 5.49 -16.23
C LYS A 49 -6.14 4.25 -16.73
N GLU A 50 -5.94 4.13 -18.05
CA GLU A 50 -5.18 3.02 -18.66
C GLU A 50 -3.70 3.05 -18.25
N GLY A 51 -3.14 4.24 -18.09
CA GLY A 51 -1.76 4.40 -17.63
C GLY A 51 -1.58 4.03 -16.16
N VAL A 52 -2.52 4.42 -15.30
CA VAL A 52 -2.56 4.01 -13.89
C VAL A 52 -2.62 2.49 -13.80
N LEU A 53 -3.57 1.87 -14.52
CA LEU A 53 -3.74 0.43 -14.57
C LEU A 53 -2.49 -0.31 -15.08
N SER A 54 -1.87 0.22 -16.14
CA SER A 54 -0.65 -0.36 -16.74
C SER A 54 0.51 -0.40 -15.74
N LEU A 55 0.76 0.69 -15.01
CA LEU A 55 1.79 0.74 -13.97
C LEU A 55 1.57 -0.31 -12.89
N ILE A 56 0.33 -0.48 -12.42
CA ILE A 56 -0.01 -1.48 -11.40
C ILE A 56 0.27 -2.91 -11.92
N LYS A 57 -0.13 -3.21 -13.15
CA LYS A 57 0.03 -4.53 -13.77
C LYS A 57 1.49 -4.85 -14.09
N GLU A 58 2.24 -3.90 -14.67
CA GLU A 58 3.65 -4.06 -15.05
C GLU A 58 4.54 -4.38 -13.85
N GLU A 59 4.29 -3.75 -12.70
CA GLU A 59 5.07 -3.96 -11.48
C GLU A 59 4.64 -5.20 -10.70
N SER A 60 3.66 -5.93 -11.19
CA SER A 60 3.16 -7.16 -10.53
C SER A 60 2.86 -6.93 -9.05
N VAL A 61 2.17 -5.84 -8.75
CA VAL A 61 1.82 -5.43 -7.38
C VAL A 61 0.99 -6.52 -6.70
N ASP A 62 1.28 -6.81 -5.44
CA ASP A 62 0.55 -7.82 -4.65
C ASP A 62 -0.39 -7.16 -3.62
N ILE A 63 0.02 -6.01 -3.08
CA ILE A 63 -0.81 -5.12 -2.26
C ILE A 63 -0.67 -3.71 -2.83
N LEU A 64 -1.79 -3.08 -3.13
CA LEU A 64 -1.88 -1.71 -3.62
C LEU A 64 -2.75 -0.90 -2.68
N GLY A 65 -2.18 0.13 -2.06
CA GLY A 65 -2.94 1.20 -1.41
C GLY A 65 -3.15 2.34 -2.38
N ILE A 66 -4.38 2.75 -2.60
CA ILE A 66 -4.70 3.93 -3.40
C ILE A 66 -5.28 5.04 -2.52
N GLN A 67 -5.09 6.28 -2.93
CA GLN A 67 -5.69 7.46 -2.34
C GLN A 67 -6.46 8.24 -3.43
N GLU A 68 -7.41 9.05 -3.02
CA GLU A 68 -8.31 9.86 -3.87
C GLU A 68 -9.24 9.08 -4.80
N GLY A 69 -9.35 7.77 -4.65
CA GLY A 69 -10.23 6.97 -5.51
C GLY A 69 -11.71 7.29 -5.29
N LEU A 70 -12.37 7.93 -6.25
CA LEU A 70 -13.84 8.07 -6.24
C LEU A 70 -14.52 6.74 -6.56
N PRO A 71 -15.82 6.54 -6.21
CA PRO A 71 -16.55 5.30 -6.46
C PRO A 71 -16.44 4.78 -7.90
N SER A 72 -16.50 5.66 -8.91
CA SER A 72 -16.34 5.31 -10.32
C SER A 72 -14.93 4.78 -10.65
N GLN A 73 -13.90 5.36 -10.04
CA GLN A 73 -12.51 4.92 -10.20
C GLN A 73 -12.27 3.58 -9.50
N ILE A 74 -12.87 3.37 -8.32
CA ILE A 74 -12.86 2.09 -7.59
C ILE A 74 -13.54 1.00 -8.42
N GLU A 75 -14.71 1.29 -9.01
CA GLU A 75 -15.42 0.35 -9.88
C GLU A 75 -14.57 -0.04 -11.10
N TYR A 76 -13.97 0.95 -11.79
CA TYR A 76 -13.10 0.71 -12.92
C TYR A 76 -11.90 -0.19 -12.53
N LEU A 77 -11.16 0.17 -11.46
CA LEU A 77 -10.02 -0.62 -11.03
C LEU A 77 -10.40 -2.03 -10.57
N SER A 78 -11.53 -2.18 -9.87
CA SER A 78 -12.02 -3.48 -9.41
C SER A 78 -12.39 -4.40 -10.57
N LYS A 79 -12.91 -3.84 -11.66
CA LYS A 79 -13.22 -4.58 -12.89
C LYS A 79 -11.96 -4.99 -13.65
N GLU A 80 -10.98 -4.10 -13.74
CA GLU A 80 -9.79 -4.28 -14.59
C GLU A 80 -8.63 -5.02 -13.90
N LEU A 81 -8.61 -5.06 -12.55
CA LEU A 81 -7.62 -5.80 -11.76
C LEU A 81 -8.10 -7.23 -11.48
N ASP A 82 -8.10 -8.05 -12.53
CA ASP A 82 -8.46 -9.47 -12.39
C ASP A 82 -7.57 -10.19 -11.35
N GLY A 83 -8.21 -11.02 -10.50
CA GLY A 83 -7.53 -11.75 -9.44
C GLY A 83 -7.19 -10.94 -8.20
N TYR A 84 -7.67 -9.70 -8.10
CA TYR A 84 -7.60 -8.90 -6.88
C TYR A 84 -8.96 -8.82 -6.18
N SER A 85 -8.91 -8.58 -4.87
CA SER A 85 -10.04 -8.09 -4.09
C SER A 85 -9.67 -6.74 -3.48
N MET A 86 -10.70 -5.94 -3.18
CA MET A 86 -10.56 -4.62 -2.59
C MET A 86 -11.22 -4.59 -1.21
N ILE A 87 -10.63 -3.81 -0.29
CA ILE A 87 -11.17 -3.45 1.02
C ILE A 87 -11.10 -1.94 1.22
N GLY A 88 -11.96 -1.44 2.09
CA GLY A 88 -12.12 -0.03 2.42
C GLY A 88 -13.49 0.50 2.05
N GLU A 89 -13.78 1.69 2.53
CA GLU A 89 -14.99 2.46 2.24
C GLU A 89 -14.66 3.92 1.96
N GLY A 90 -15.64 4.66 1.47
CA GLY A 90 -15.47 6.09 1.20
C GLY A 90 -15.40 6.91 2.49
N ARG A 91 -14.62 7.99 2.49
CA ARG A 91 -14.38 8.84 3.67
C ARG A 91 -15.64 9.47 4.27
N ASP A 92 -16.72 9.56 3.49
CA ASP A 92 -18.01 10.11 3.95
C ASP A 92 -18.99 9.01 4.38
N GLY A 93 -18.48 7.77 4.53
CA GLY A 93 -19.20 6.58 4.98
C GLY A 93 -19.75 5.73 3.83
N GLY A 94 -19.61 4.42 3.95
CA GLY A 94 -20.04 3.46 2.94
C GLY A 94 -19.37 3.70 1.58
N ASN A 95 -20.16 3.97 0.54
CA ASN A 95 -19.65 4.22 -0.81
C ASN A 95 -19.52 5.72 -1.15
N ASN A 96 -19.47 6.62 -0.16
CA ASN A 96 -19.48 8.06 -0.42
C ASN A 96 -18.08 8.67 -0.20
N GLY A 97 -17.73 9.62 -1.06
CA GLY A 97 -16.45 10.33 -1.02
C GLY A 97 -15.29 9.50 -1.56
N GLU A 98 -14.09 10.03 -1.34
CA GLU A 98 -12.84 9.39 -1.78
C GLU A 98 -12.47 8.22 -0.87
N TYR A 99 -11.87 7.19 -1.46
CA TYR A 99 -11.36 6.02 -0.77
C TYR A 99 -9.86 6.13 -0.49
N SER A 100 -9.45 5.56 0.63
CA SER A 100 -8.09 5.09 0.87
C SER A 100 -8.10 3.55 0.78
N ALA A 101 -8.40 3.01 -0.40
CA ALA A 101 -8.64 1.58 -0.57
C ALA A 101 -7.36 0.75 -0.60
N ILE A 102 -7.48 -0.54 -0.22
CA ILE A 102 -6.41 -1.53 -0.39
C ILE A 102 -6.90 -2.63 -1.33
N TYR A 103 -6.17 -2.83 -2.44
CA TYR A 103 -6.32 -3.99 -3.31
C TYR A 103 -5.27 -5.02 -2.96
N TYR A 104 -5.63 -6.30 -2.97
CA TYR A 104 -4.71 -7.40 -2.70
C TYR A 104 -4.91 -8.57 -3.64
N ARG A 105 -3.82 -9.24 -4.02
CA ARG A 105 -3.82 -10.35 -4.96
C ARG A 105 -4.31 -11.64 -4.31
N ASN A 106 -5.49 -12.10 -4.69
CA ASN A 106 -6.15 -13.29 -4.13
C ASN A 106 -5.30 -14.57 -4.21
N LYS A 107 -4.49 -14.72 -5.26
CA LYS A 107 -3.61 -15.89 -5.43
C LYS A 107 -2.57 -15.99 -4.32
N LYS A 108 -2.08 -14.86 -3.79
CA LYS A 108 -1.01 -14.82 -2.80
C LYS A 108 -1.50 -14.64 -1.37
N MET A 109 -2.65 -14.03 -1.17
CA MET A 109 -3.13 -13.63 0.15
C MET A 109 -4.59 -13.98 0.38
N SER A 110 -4.96 -14.09 1.64
CA SER A 110 -6.34 -14.09 2.10
C SER A 110 -6.51 -13.03 3.18
N LEU A 111 -7.60 -12.31 3.12
CA LEU A 111 -7.99 -11.35 4.16
C LEU A 111 -8.40 -12.10 5.42
N ILE A 112 -7.90 -11.65 6.58
CA ILE A 112 -8.31 -12.14 7.91
C ILE A 112 -9.31 -11.16 8.51
N GLN A 113 -8.97 -9.87 8.46
CA GLN A 113 -9.77 -8.79 9.07
C GLN A 113 -9.57 -7.50 8.27
N THR A 114 -10.59 -6.67 8.23
CA THR A 114 -10.53 -5.31 7.70
C THR A 114 -11.31 -4.36 8.60
N GLU A 115 -10.88 -3.11 8.60
CA GLU A 115 -11.51 -2.01 9.31
C GLU A 115 -11.24 -0.72 8.56
N THR A 116 -12.19 0.20 8.60
CA THR A 116 -11.98 1.61 8.21
C THR A 116 -12.33 2.49 9.40
N PHE A 117 -11.46 3.43 9.73
CA PHE A 117 -11.67 4.37 10.83
C PHE A 117 -11.24 5.78 10.41
N TRP A 118 -11.81 6.79 11.11
CA TRP A 118 -11.58 8.19 10.78
C TRP A 118 -10.43 8.78 11.59
N LEU A 119 -9.67 9.65 10.94
CA LEU A 119 -8.59 10.40 11.58
C LEU A 119 -9.18 11.65 12.26
N SER A 120 -9.85 11.42 13.37
CA SER A 120 -10.59 12.42 14.13
C SER A 120 -10.64 12.06 15.63
N GLU A 121 -11.34 12.87 16.40
CA GLU A 121 -11.66 12.60 17.82
C GLU A 121 -12.72 11.49 18.00
N THR A 122 -13.42 11.11 16.92
CA THR A 122 -14.44 10.06 16.87
C THR A 122 -14.12 9.06 15.74
N PRO A 123 -13.09 8.20 15.90
CA PRO A 123 -12.61 7.34 14.83
C PRO A 123 -13.62 6.31 14.31
N GLU A 124 -14.65 6.00 15.09
CA GLU A 124 -15.66 4.99 14.79
C GLU A 124 -16.75 5.46 13.80
N MET A 125 -16.76 6.73 13.41
CA MET A 125 -17.77 7.28 12.51
C MET A 125 -17.26 8.41 11.63
N PRO A 126 -17.91 8.67 10.46
CA PRO A 126 -17.54 9.77 9.59
C PRO A 126 -17.50 11.12 10.32
N SER A 127 -16.32 11.69 10.41
CA SER A 127 -16.09 12.95 11.14
C SER A 127 -14.83 13.66 10.64
N ILE A 128 -14.86 15.01 10.73
CA ILE A 128 -13.72 15.87 10.45
C ILE A 128 -12.93 16.04 11.75
N GLY A 129 -11.64 15.68 11.74
CA GLY A 129 -10.79 15.78 12.91
C GLY A 129 -10.10 17.14 13.04
N TRP A 130 -10.13 17.74 14.22
CA TRP A 130 -9.43 18.97 14.60
C TRP A 130 -9.62 20.13 13.60
N ASP A 131 -8.53 20.54 12.94
CA ASP A 131 -8.50 21.61 11.91
C ASP A 131 -8.45 21.04 10.47
N ALA A 132 -8.80 19.78 10.27
CA ALA A 132 -8.87 19.18 8.94
C ALA A 132 -9.91 19.88 8.07
N ALA A 133 -9.64 19.99 6.77
CA ALA A 133 -10.58 20.57 5.81
C ALA A 133 -11.72 19.60 5.47
N ILE A 134 -11.48 18.32 5.55
CA ILE A 134 -12.39 17.24 5.12
C ILE A 134 -12.16 15.98 5.97
N ASN A 135 -13.10 15.04 5.89
CA ASN A 135 -12.93 13.71 6.50
C ASN A 135 -11.69 13.01 5.96
N ARG A 136 -10.89 12.42 6.85
CA ARG A 136 -9.72 11.59 6.51
C ARG A 136 -9.86 10.24 7.18
N ILE A 137 -9.46 9.19 6.46
CA ILE A 137 -9.65 7.80 6.87
C ILE A 137 -8.36 7.01 6.80
N VAL A 138 -8.36 5.91 7.52
CA VAL A 138 -7.41 4.82 7.39
C VAL A 138 -8.17 3.55 7.05
N THR A 139 -7.74 2.83 6.04
CA THR A 139 -8.17 1.46 5.79
C THR A 139 -7.10 0.52 6.33
N LEU A 140 -7.50 -0.39 7.21
CA LEU A 140 -6.70 -1.48 7.74
C LEU A 140 -7.07 -2.80 7.06
N GLY A 141 -6.06 -3.57 6.67
CA GLY A 141 -6.18 -4.97 6.30
C GLY A 141 -5.19 -5.85 7.04
N ILE A 142 -5.66 -6.96 7.59
CA ILE A 142 -4.79 -8.04 8.11
C ILE A 142 -4.85 -9.18 7.13
N PHE A 143 -3.71 -9.51 6.52
CA PHE A 143 -3.59 -10.50 5.46
C PHE A 143 -2.78 -11.70 5.92
N LYS A 144 -3.21 -12.90 5.52
CA LYS A 144 -2.41 -14.13 5.62
C LYS A 144 -1.75 -14.42 4.28
N ILE A 145 -0.42 -14.45 4.25
CA ILE A 145 0.34 -14.87 3.08
C ILE A 145 0.17 -16.38 2.89
N LYS A 146 -0.41 -16.80 1.77
CA LYS A 146 -0.82 -18.20 1.57
C LYS A 146 0.35 -19.18 1.60
N LYS A 147 1.51 -18.80 1.09
CA LYS A 147 2.70 -19.66 1.02
C LYS A 147 3.39 -19.77 2.38
N SER A 148 3.79 -18.65 2.99
CA SER A 148 4.55 -18.63 4.26
C SER A 148 3.67 -18.82 5.49
N LYS A 149 2.33 -18.70 5.35
CA LYS A 149 1.33 -18.68 6.43
C LYS A 149 1.50 -17.55 7.44
N LYS A 150 2.44 -16.63 7.21
CA LYS A 150 2.66 -15.45 8.04
C LYS A 150 1.59 -14.41 7.79
N GLU A 151 1.42 -13.54 8.77
CA GLU A 151 0.47 -12.44 8.71
C GLU A 151 1.19 -11.12 8.43
N LEU A 152 0.52 -10.24 7.70
CA LEU A 152 0.95 -8.89 7.38
C LEU A 152 -0.19 -7.92 7.67
N ILE A 153 0.12 -6.89 8.43
CA ILE A 153 -0.81 -5.81 8.76
C ILE A 153 -0.49 -4.62 7.85
N VAL A 154 -1.52 -4.07 7.21
CA VAL A 154 -1.36 -2.94 6.27
C VAL A 154 -2.38 -1.87 6.59
N TYR A 155 -1.90 -0.66 6.82
CA TYR A 155 -2.66 0.58 6.93
C TYR A 155 -2.44 1.40 5.67
N ASN A 156 -3.51 1.89 5.06
CA ASN A 156 -3.48 2.84 3.96
C ASN A 156 -4.26 4.09 4.32
N THR A 157 -3.69 5.26 4.09
CA THR A 157 -4.27 6.53 4.54
C THR A 157 -4.01 7.66 3.53
N HIS A 158 -4.77 8.75 3.69
CA HIS A 158 -4.52 10.04 3.05
C HIS A 158 -4.74 11.14 4.09
N PHE A 159 -3.67 11.81 4.52
CA PHE A 159 -3.72 12.85 5.53
C PHE A 159 -4.30 14.15 4.98
N ASP A 160 -4.75 15.01 5.88
CA ASP A 160 -5.31 16.31 5.47
C ASP A 160 -4.25 17.22 4.83
N HIS A 161 -4.64 17.93 3.78
CA HIS A 161 -3.74 18.79 3.02
C HIS A 161 -3.60 20.22 3.60
N ILE A 162 -4.48 20.61 4.54
CA ILE A 162 -4.52 21.96 5.16
C ILE A 162 -4.21 21.89 6.65
N GLY A 163 -4.95 21.07 7.40
CA GLY A 163 -4.95 21.02 8.86
C GLY A 163 -3.63 20.54 9.45
N LYS A 164 -2.85 21.44 10.06
CA LYS A 164 -1.57 21.07 10.69
C LYS A 164 -1.75 20.23 11.94
N ILE A 165 -2.73 20.62 12.79
CA ILE A 165 -3.07 19.87 14.01
C ILE A 165 -3.63 18.49 13.62
N ALA A 166 -4.51 18.44 12.62
CA ALA A 166 -5.08 17.20 12.11
C ALA A 166 -3.99 16.22 11.66
N ARG A 167 -2.99 16.67 10.87
CA ARG A 167 -1.86 15.79 10.47
C ARG A 167 -1.05 15.29 11.65
N GLU A 168 -0.75 16.13 12.63
CA GLU A 168 -0.01 15.74 13.83
C GLU A 168 -0.80 14.71 14.66
N LYS A 169 -2.08 14.98 14.89
CA LYS A 169 -2.97 14.10 15.69
C LYS A 169 -3.28 12.79 14.97
N SER A 170 -3.37 12.79 13.65
CA SER A 170 -3.56 11.60 12.82
C SER A 170 -2.48 10.54 13.05
N VAL A 171 -1.24 10.96 13.23
CA VAL A 171 -0.13 10.06 13.63
C VAL A 171 -0.44 9.39 14.97
N GLY A 172 -0.92 10.17 15.94
CA GLY A 172 -1.31 9.65 17.26
C GLY A 172 -2.43 8.60 17.16
N VAL A 173 -3.46 8.85 16.33
CA VAL A 173 -4.56 7.88 16.11
C VAL A 173 -4.01 6.56 15.57
N ILE A 174 -3.18 6.60 14.54
CA ILE A 174 -2.60 5.38 13.93
C ILE A 174 -1.70 4.64 14.93
N LEU A 175 -0.81 5.34 15.64
CA LEU A 175 0.12 4.71 16.58
C LEU A 175 -0.61 4.13 17.80
N ASN A 176 -1.67 4.80 18.30
CA ASN A 176 -2.51 4.29 19.36
C ASN A 176 -3.26 3.03 18.90
N HIS A 177 -3.85 3.05 17.71
CA HIS A 177 -4.52 1.89 17.15
C HIS A 177 -3.57 0.67 17.01
N ILE A 178 -2.33 0.89 16.56
CA ILE A 178 -1.29 -0.15 16.50
C ILE A 178 -1.01 -0.72 17.90
N LYS A 179 -0.95 0.14 18.92
CA LYS A 179 -0.65 -0.24 20.31
C LYS A 179 -1.81 -0.98 20.97
N GLU A 180 -3.03 -0.49 20.84
CA GLU A 180 -4.24 -1.05 21.44
C GLU A 180 -4.57 -2.45 20.89
N ASN A 181 -4.15 -2.75 19.65
CA ASN A 181 -4.33 -4.05 19.02
C ASN A 181 -3.10 -4.99 19.12
N ASP A 182 -2.09 -4.65 19.92
CA ASP A 182 -0.86 -5.43 20.10
C ASP A 182 -0.10 -5.74 18.79
N PHE A 183 -0.12 -4.77 17.83
CA PHE A 183 0.50 -4.96 16.53
C PHE A 183 1.99 -4.57 16.48
N GLN A 184 2.56 -3.99 17.55
CA GLN A 184 3.92 -3.43 17.58
C GLN A 184 5.00 -4.44 17.23
N ASN A 185 4.77 -5.72 17.53
CA ASN A 185 5.75 -6.81 17.32
C ASN A 185 5.45 -7.66 16.09
N ARG A 186 4.46 -7.28 15.29
CA ARG A 186 4.03 -7.99 14.08
C ARG A 186 4.58 -7.32 12.81
N PRO A 187 4.72 -8.05 11.69
CA PRO A 187 5.00 -7.43 10.40
C PRO A 187 3.91 -6.42 10.04
N LEU A 188 4.29 -5.15 9.88
CA LEU A 188 3.34 -4.06 9.73
C LEU A 188 3.83 -3.03 8.71
N ILE A 189 2.89 -2.49 7.95
CA ILE A 189 3.07 -1.40 6.99
C ILE A 189 2.06 -0.30 7.28
N VAL A 190 2.53 0.95 7.25
CA VAL A 190 1.69 2.14 7.17
C VAL A 190 2.10 2.87 5.89
N MET A 191 1.17 3.06 4.96
CA MET A 191 1.46 3.68 3.67
C MET A 191 0.37 4.68 3.28
N GLY A 192 0.70 5.57 2.35
CA GLY A 192 -0.26 6.53 1.82
C GLY A 192 0.38 7.85 1.42
N ASP A 193 -0.49 8.81 1.14
CA ASP A 193 -0.19 10.22 0.98
C ASP A 193 -0.36 10.93 2.34
N PHE A 194 0.74 11.42 2.87
CA PHE A 194 0.75 12.08 4.18
C PHE A 194 0.64 13.59 4.09
N ASN A 195 0.72 14.17 2.86
CA ASN A 195 0.72 15.62 2.66
C ASN A 195 1.75 16.37 3.53
N LEU A 196 2.90 15.74 3.77
CA LEU A 196 3.97 16.19 4.67
C LEU A 196 5.34 15.87 4.08
N SER A 197 6.27 16.79 4.24
CA SER A 197 7.68 16.61 3.90
C SER A 197 8.42 15.75 4.95
N PRO A 198 9.57 15.16 4.60
CA PRO A 198 10.34 14.30 5.53
C PRO A 198 10.79 14.98 6.82
N GLU A 199 10.90 16.32 6.82
CA GLU A 199 11.34 17.17 7.92
C GLU A 199 10.18 17.61 8.82
N ASP A 200 8.93 17.32 8.44
CA ASP A 200 7.77 17.67 9.25
C ASP A 200 7.64 16.80 10.49
N LEU A 201 7.31 17.42 11.62
CA LEU A 201 7.21 16.76 12.92
C LEU A 201 6.39 15.46 12.91
N PRO A 202 5.21 15.36 12.24
CA PRO A 202 4.46 14.11 12.23
C PRO A 202 5.21 12.96 11.54
N ILE A 203 6.01 13.24 10.50
CA ILE A 203 6.84 12.24 9.82
C ILE A 203 8.00 11.81 10.72
N GLU A 204 8.59 12.74 11.48
CA GLU A 204 9.60 12.41 12.49
C GLU A 204 9.02 11.54 13.61
N LEU A 205 7.79 11.82 14.07
CA LEU A 205 7.10 11.02 15.09
C LEU A 205 6.85 9.58 14.60
N LEU A 206 6.32 9.41 13.39
CA LEU A 206 6.18 8.09 12.78
C LEU A 206 7.53 7.36 12.66
N SER A 207 8.58 8.10 12.28
CA SER A 207 9.94 7.54 12.08
C SER A 207 10.61 7.06 13.37
N LYS A 208 10.12 7.46 14.56
CA LYS A 208 10.58 6.92 15.85
C LYS A 208 10.06 5.51 16.12
N GLU A 209 8.87 5.19 15.62
CA GLU A 209 8.17 3.92 15.86
C GLU A 209 8.25 2.97 14.68
N LEU A 210 8.31 3.49 13.45
CA LEU A 210 8.32 2.76 12.19
C LEU A 210 9.54 3.19 11.36
N SER A 211 9.98 2.32 10.48
CA SER A 211 11.11 2.62 9.59
C SER A 211 10.60 3.14 8.24
N ASP A 212 11.00 4.34 7.83
CA ASP A 212 10.77 4.85 6.49
C ASP A 212 11.55 4.00 5.47
N SER A 213 10.83 3.36 4.54
CA SER A 213 11.43 2.45 3.55
C SER A 213 12.46 3.15 2.65
N PHE A 214 12.28 4.45 2.39
CA PHE A 214 13.24 5.25 1.65
C PHE A 214 14.61 5.30 2.33
N LYS A 215 14.63 5.44 3.66
CA LYS A 215 15.86 5.48 4.46
C LYS A 215 16.51 4.10 4.58
N LEU A 216 15.69 3.02 4.56
CA LEU A 216 16.19 1.64 4.67
C LEU A 216 16.84 1.16 3.37
N PHE A 217 16.47 1.71 2.23
CA PHE A 217 16.95 1.28 0.92
C PHE A 217 17.39 2.48 0.10
N PRO A 218 18.68 2.88 0.18
CA PRO A 218 19.18 4.06 -0.52
C PRO A 218 18.93 4.01 -2.02
N VAL A 219 18.32 5.05 -2.54
CA VAL A 219 18.02 5.20 -3.98
C VAL A 219 19.07 6.11 -4.60
N LYS A 220 19.59 5.72 -5.76
CA LYS A 220 20.46 6.59 -6.55
C LYS A 220 19.61 7.65 -7.23
N ASN A 221 19.96 8.93 -7.08
CA ASN A 221 19.21 10.07 -7.61
C ASN A 221 17.74 10.06 -7.18
N PRO A 222 17.47 10.21 -5.87
CA PRO A 222 16.11 10.23 -5.38
C PRO A 222 15.35 11.44 -5.95
N VAL A 223 14.08 11.21 -6.26
CA VAL A 223 13.13 12.26 -6.65
C VAL A 223 11.99 12.32 -5.63
N GLY A 224 11.25 13.42 -5.58
CA GLY A 224 10.00 13.52 -4.84
C GLY A 224 8.90 12.65 -5.43
N THR A 225 7.72 12.70 -4.83
CA THR A 225 6.56 11.91 -5.26
C THR A 225 5.44 12.76 -5.88
N PHE A 226 5.47 14.06 -5.69
CA PHE A 226 4.44 14.97 -6.21
C PHE A 226 4.95 15.74 -7.44
N ASN A 227 4.19 15.69 -8.54
CA ASN A 227 4.48 16.40 -9.78
C ASN A 227 3.44 17.48 -10.11
N GLY A 228 2.23 17.43 -9.53
CA GLY A 228 1.15 18.40 -9.75
C GLY A 228 0.67 18.48 -11.20
N PHE A 229 0.87 17.41 -12.00
CA PHE A 229 0.70 17.38 -13.45
C PHE A 229 1.61 18.35 -14.24
N ASP A 230 2.58 18.99 -13.57
CA ASP A 230 3.58 19.79 -14.24
C ASP A 230 4.58 18.89 -14.98
N LEU A 231 4.65 19.04 -16.29
CA LEU A 231 5.54 18.24 -17.16
C LEU A 231 7.01 18.56 -16.94
N ASP A 232 7.31 19.76 -16.44
CA ASP A 232 8.66 20.27 -16.14
C ASP A 232 9.00 20.18 -14.64
N SER A 233 8.14 19.52 -13.85
CA SER A 233 8.33 19.36 -12.40
C SER A 233 9.71 18.76 -12.10
N LYS A 234 10.42 19.39 -11.17
CA LYS A 234 11.71 18.90 -10.65
C LYS A 234 11.54 17.75 -9.64
N LEU A 235 10.31 17.39 -9.31
CA LEU A 235 9.98 16.31 -8.37
C LEU A 235 10.75 16.47 -7.04
N LEU A 236 10.59 17.61 -6.39
CA LEU A 236 11.29 17.92 -5.14
C LEU A 236 10.53 17.41 -3.90
N ASP A 237 9.21 17.44 -3.95
CA ASP A 237 8.36 17.15 -2.80
C ASP A 237 8.07 15.65 -2.68
N ARG A 238 8.53 15.04 -1.59
CA ARG A 238 8.19 13.66 -1.22
C ARG A 238 7.15 13.70 -0.11
N ILE A 239 5.91 13.42 -0.46
CA ILE A 239 4.76 13.47 0.44
C ILE A 239 4.04 12.12 0.58
N ASP A 240 4.40 11.14 -0.25
CA ASP A 240 3.95 9.77 -0.15
C ASP A 240 5.01 8.92 0.56
N TYR A 241 4.57 7.92 1.34
CA TYR A 241 5.46 7.10 2.15
C TYR A 241 4.98 5.66 2.24
N ILE A 242 5.95 4.75 2.46
CA ILE A 242 5.73 3.41 2.99
C ILE A 242 6.61 3.25 4.22
N PHE A 243 6.01 3.25 5.39
CA PHE A 243 6.66 2.91 6.64
C PHE A 243 6.52 1.42 6.92
N THR A 244 7.55 0.81 7.50
CA THR A 244 7.56 -0.63 7.81
C THR A 244 8.00 -0.90 9.25
N LYS A 245 7.51 -1.99 9.84
CA LYS A 245 7.98 -2.51 11.13
C LYS A 245 8.10 -4.02 11.05
N ASN A 246 9.20 -4.57 11.55
CA ASN A 246 9.50 -6.02 11.54
C ASN A 246 9.49 -6.64 10.13
N ILE A 247 9.86 -5.86 9.12
CA ILE A 247 9.91 -6.26 7.72
C ILE A 247 11.30 -5.94 7.15
N LYS A 248 11.85 -6.88 6.40
CA LYS A 248 13.07 -6.65 5.61
C LYS A 248 12.69 -6.36 4.18
N ILE A 249 12.85 -5.10 3.75
CA ILE A 249 12.67 -4.71 2.35
C ILE A 249 13.91 -5.11 1.53
N THR A 250 13.71 -5.38 0.25
CA THR A 250 14.75 -5.80 -0.70
C THR A 250 14.81 -4.91 -1.93
N ASN A 251 13.85 -4.02 -2.08
CA ASN A 251 13.82 -3.02 -3.14
C ASN A 251 12.93 -1.85 -2.72
N TYR A 252 13.27 -0.66 -3.21
CA TYR A 252 12.48 0.57 -3.09
C TYR A 252 12.64 1.39 -4.37
N LYS A 253 11.55 1.93 -4.91
CA LYS A 253 11.61 2.85 -6.05
C LYS A 253 10.39 3.76 -6.12
N HIS A 254 10.58 4.98 -6.64
CA HIS A 254 9.52 5.80 -7.19
C HIS A 254 9.37 5.47 -8.67
N LEU A 255 8.15 5.26 -9.13
CA LEU A 255 7.88 4.93 -10.54
C LEU A 255 7.70 6.22 -11.34
N ASN A 256 8.81 6.81 -11.72
CA ASN A 256 8.86 8.02 -12.53
C ASN A 256 8.66 7.67 -14.02
N LYS A 257 7.41 7.42 -14.41
CA LYS A 257 7.05 7.00 -15.77
C LYS A 257 5.87 7.81 -16.29
N LYS A 258 6.07 8.49 -17.43
CA LYS A 258 5.01 9.17 -18.16
C LYS A 258 4.31 8.21 -19.12
N LEU A 259 3.10 8.58 -19.53
CA LEU A 259 2.35 7.92 -20.61
C LEU A 259 3.06 8.10 -21.95
N SER A 260 2.67 7.33 -22.96
CA SER A 260 3.14 7.51 -24.34
C SER A 260 2.78 8.89 -24.91
N SER A 261 1.74 9.53 -24.39
CA SER A 261 1.37 10.92 -24.70
C SER A 261 2.31 11.97 -24.12
N GLY A 262 3.23 11.58 -23.21
CA GLY A 262 4.08 12.48 -22.45
C GLY A 262 3.44 13.01 -21.15
N LEU A 263 2.14 12.76 -20.93
CA LEU A 263 1.44 13.17 -19.71
C LEU A 263 1.78 12.25 -18.52
N TRP A 264 1.52 12.74 -17.32
CA TRP A 264 1.61 11.93 -16.11
C TRP A 264 0.35 11.06 -15.93
N PRO A 265 0.46 9.81 -15.48
CA PRO A 265 -0.72 8.98 -15.14
C PRO A 265 -1.45 9.49 -13.88
N SER A 266 -0.75 10.17 -12.97
CA SER A 266 -1.27 10.88 -11.81
C SER A 266 -0.38 12.07 -11.49
N ASP A 267 -0.88 13.04 -10.73
CA ASP A 267 -0.09 14.14 -10.16
C ASP A 267 0.88 13.66 -9.05
N HIS A 268 0.81 12.37 -8.67
CA HIS A 268 1.77 11.70 -7.81
C HIS A 268 2.51 10.57 -8.55
N LEU A 269 3.72 10.27 -8.09
CA LEU A 269 4.48 9.08 -8.48
C LEU A 269 4.22 7.96 -7.48
N PRO A 270 3.87 6.74 -7.92
CA PRO A 270 3.72 5.62 -7.01
C PRO A 270 5.06 5.21 -6.39
N ILE A 271 5.01 4.81 -5.13
CA ILE A 271 6.13 4.17 -4.44
C ILE A 271 5.92 2.66 -4.44
N LEU A 272 6.95 1.92 -4.81
CA LEU A 272 6.97 0.47 -4.77
C LEU A 272 8.08 -0.03 -3.87
N ILE A 273 7.74 -0.96 -2.97
CA ILE A 273 8.72 -1.78 -2.25
C ILE A 273 8.57 -3.25 -2.61
N SER A 274 9.66 -4.01 -2.46
CA SER A 274 9.62 -5.46 -2.44
C SER A 274 10.13 -5.97 -1.10
N MET A 275 9.51 -7.03 -0.58
CA MET A 275 9.91 -7.63 0.69
C MET A 275 9.74 -9.15 0.65
N PHE A 276 10.28 -9.84 1.67
CA PHE A 276 10.02 -11.24 1.96
C PHE A 276 9.42 -11.41 3.34
N LEU A 277 8.43 -12.28 3.47
CA LEU A 277 7.83 -12.72 4.73
C LEU A 277 7.88 -14.24 4.90
#